data_dbe45500ffe3ddc98785e87cf86e2ca8
#
_entry.id   dbe45500ffe3ddc98785e87cf86e2ca8
#
_cell.length_a   1.000
_cell.length_b   1.000
_cell.length_c   1.000
_cell.angle_alpha   90.00
_cell.angle_beta   90.00
_cell.angle_gamma   90.00
#
_symmetry.space_group_name_H-M   'P 1'
#
loop_
_entity.id
_entity.type
_entity.pdbx_description
1 polymer ?
#
loop_
_entity_poly.entity_id
_entity_poly.type
_entity_poly.pdbx_seq_one_letter_code
_entity_poly.pdbx_strand_id
1 'polypeptide(L)'
;MFAHLLAALALFSGVQSPLDVMAKAVDDFRAGRVEQSAAGFDQLARLIPGQAPELWQRGIAQFYAGRFRDCRDMFISHRTVNPDDVENAAWHFLCVARAESPAAARQQILPVGRDARVPMREVYQMFQGRATPEQVLAAAGADLSAQFFGRLYVGLYLEATGDRVTGREFIAIAAQDRFANVGGYMHAVARVHMMVTK
;
A
#
# COMPACT_ATOMS: atom_id res chain seq x y z
N MET A 1 -33.87 55.60 -8.97
CA MET A 1 -32.86 54.86 -9.78
C MET A 1 -31.91 54.19 -8.82
N PHE A 2 -32.10 52.89 -8.54
CA PHE A 2 -31.19 52.09 -7.69
C PHE A 2 -30.34 51.21 -8.61
N ALA A 3 -29.06 51.48 -8.63
CA ALA A 3 -28.09 50.70 -9.36
C ALA A 3 -27.69 49.49 -8.50
N HIS A 4 -28.08 48.26 -8.93
CA HIS A 4 -27.60 47.04 -8.32
C HIS A 4 -26.19 46.72 -8.82
N LEU A 5 -25.22 46.86 -7.94
CA LEU A 5 -23.84 46.39 -8.14
C LEU A 5 -23.80 44.89 -7.90
N LEU A 6 -23.80 44.08 -8.95
CA LEU A 6 -23.52 42.65 -8.90
C LEU A 6 -22.00 42.47 -8.74
N ALA A 7 -21.56 42.17 -7.53
CA ALA A 7 -20.19 41.74 -7.29
C ALA A 7 -20.04 40.28 -7.76
N ALA A 8 -19.36 40.10 -8.90
CA ALA A 8 -18.96 38.79 -9.37
C ALA A 8 -17.81 38.29 -8.45
N LEU A 9 -18.10 37.33 -7.54
CA LEU A 9 -17.07 36.55 -6.87
C LEU A 9 -16.40 35.65 -7.93
N ALA A 10 -15.24 36.08 -8.41
CA ALA A 10 -14.35 35.21 -9.18
C ALA A 10 -13.80 34.14 -8.22
N LEU A 11 -14.34 32.92 -8.29
CA LEU A 11 -13.74 31.76 -7.67
C LEU A 11 -12.42 31.48 -8.39
N PHE A 12 -11.32 31.98 -7.84
CA PHE A 12 -9.99 31.52 -8.21
C PHE A 12 -9.88 30.06 -7.72
N SER A 13 -10.25 29.11 -8.59
CA SER A 13 -9.85 27.71 -8.43
C SER A 13 -8.35 27.66 -8.64
N GLY A 14 -7.59 27.89 -7.57
CA GLY A 14 -6.14 27.72 -7.61
C GLY A 14 -5.81 26.32 -8.09
N VAL A 15 -5.04 26.22 -9.15
CA VAL A 15 -4.52 24.93 -9.64
C VAL A 15 -3.68 24.35 -8.51
N GLN A 16 -4.17 23.27 -7.91
CA GLN A 16 -3.43 22.58 -6.83
C GLN A 16 -2.10 22.07 -7.38
N SER A 17 -1.01 22.35 -6.67
CA SER A 17 0.30 21.83 -7.08
C SER A 17 0.33 20.29 -6.90
N PRO A 18 1.14 19.57 -7.68
CA PRO A 18 1.33 18.12 -7.48
C PRO A 18 1.71 17.76 -6.04
N LEU A 19 2.50 18.60 -5.37
CA LEU A 19 2.90 18.39 -3.97
C LEU A 19 1.70 18.49 -3.01
N ASP A 20 0.82 19.47 -3.21
CA ASP A 20 -0.38 19.62 -2.38
C ASP A 20 -1.34 18.45 -2.56
N VAL A 21 -1.51 18.00 -3.82
CA VAL A 21 -2.34 16.83 -4.13
C VAL A 21 -1.77 15.58 -3.48
N MET A 22 -0.44 15.37 -3.55
CA MET A 22 0.24 14.25 -2.92
C MET A 22 0.07 14.29 -1.39
N ALA A 23 0.36 15.43 -0.77
CA ALA A 23 0.24 15.59 0.68
C ALA A 23 -1.18 15.29 1.15
N LYS A 24 -2.19 15.85 0.47
CA LYS A 24 -3.59 15.58 0.78
C LYS A 24 -3.96 14.10 0.63
N ALA A 25 -3.53 13.45 -0.45
CA ALA A 25 -3.81 12.03 -0.67
C ALA A 25 -3.20 11.14 0.42
N VAL A 26 -1.98 11.45 0.87
CA VAL A 26 -1.32 10.77 1.99
C VAL A 26 -2.08 10.99 3.31
N ASP A 27 -2.52 12.23 3.59
CA ASP A 27 -3.25 12.55 4.80
C ASP A 27 -4.64 11.91 4.81
N ASP A 28 -5.32 11.86 3.66
CA ASP A 28 -6.58 11.12 3.51
C ASP A 28 -6.38 9.64 3.81
N PHE A 29 -5.29 9.03 3.30
CA PHE A 29 -4.97 7.63 3.60
C PHE A 29 -4.78 7.42 5.11
N ARG A 30 -3.91 8.20 5.74
CA ARG A 30 -3.62 8.10 7.19
C ARG A 30 -4.86 8.26 8.07
N ALA A 31 -5.83 9.02 7.59
CA ALA A 31 -7.12 9.23 8.27
C ALA A 31 -8.16 8.14 7.96
N GLY A 32 -7.82 7.08 7.21
CA GLY A 32 -8.72 6.01 6.80
C GLY A 32 -9.72 6.41 5.69
N ARG A 33 -9.58 7.57 5.08
CA ARG A 33 -10.38 8.02 3.94
C ARG A 33 -9.82 7.47 2.62
N VAL A 34 -9.89 6.15 2.48
CA VAL A 34 -9.15 5.41 1.45
C VAL A 34 -9.64 5.69 0.03
N GLU A 35 -10.94 5.93 -0.18
CA GLU A 35 -11.50 6.30 -1.48
C GLU A 35 -11.01 7.69 -1.91
N GLN A 36 -11.00 8.67 -0.99
CA GLN A 36 -10.49 10.01 -1.25
C GLN A 36 -8.98 9.98 -1.54
N SER A 37 -8.24 9.16 -0.78
CA SER A 37 -6.81 8.94 -1.03
C SER A 37 -6.56 8.38 -2.44
N ALA A 38 -7.27 7.32 -2.82
CA ALA A 38 -7.13 6.72 -4.15
C ALA A 38 -7.45 7.73 -5.27
N ALA A 39 -8.53 8.52 -5.11
CA ALA A 39 -8.89 9.57 -6.06
C ALA A 39 -7.83 10.68 -6.14
N GLY A 40 -7.24 11.08 -5.01
CA GLY A 40 -6.15 12.05 -4.95
C GLY A 40 -4.90 11.56 -5.67
N PHE A 41 -4.49 10.31 -5.46
CA PHE A 41 -3.38 9.71 -6.19
C PHE A 41 -3.67 9.54 -7.69
N ASP A 42 -4.92 9.26 -8.09
CA ASP A 42 -5.30 9.25 -9.50
C ASP A 42 -5.21 10.64 -10.13
N GLN A 43 -5.58 11.69 -9.39
CA GLN A 43 -5.37 13.08 -9.82
C GLN A 43 -3.87 13.38 -9.99
N LEU A 44 -3.05 13.00 -9.03
CA LEU A 44 -1.59 13.17 -9.09
C LEU A 44 -1.00 12.48 -10.32
N ALA A 45 -1.38 11.23 -10.58
CA ALA A 45 -0.90 10.50 -11.75
C ALA A 45 -1.23 11.18 -13.09
N ARG A 46 -2.37 11.90 -13.15
CA ARG A 46 -2.71 12.72 -14.33
C ARG A 46 -1.89 14.00 -14.43
N LEU A 47 -1.48 14.59 -13.30
CA LEU A 47 -0.65 15.81 -13.28
C LEU A 47 0.80 15.52 -13.62
N ILE A 48 1.32 14.36 -13.25
CA ILE A 48 2.71 13.95 -13.46
C ILE A 48 2.80 12.57 -14.13
N PRO A 49 2.27 12.40 -15.36
CA PRO A 49 2.14 11.07 -15.99
C PRO A 49 3.47 10.35 -16.16
N GLY A 50 4.57 11.05 -16.37
CA GLY A 50 5.91 10.47 -16.47
C GLY A 50 6.42 9.84 -15.17
N GLN A 51 5.89 10.26 -14.01
CA GLN A 51 6.23 9.71 -12.69
C GLN A 51 5.13 8.78 -12.13
N ALA A 52 4.06 8.56 -12.89
CA ALA A 52 2.96 7.71 -12.43
C ALA A 52 3.42 6.30 -11.98
N PRO A 53 4.43 5.64 -12.61
CA PRO A 53 4.97 4.38 -12.13
C PRO A 53 5.64 4.46 -10.74
N GLU A 54 6.05 5.62 -10.27
CA GLU A 54 6.69 5.80 -8.96
C GLU A 54 5.69 5.90 -7.81
N LEU A 55 4.40 6.08 -8.12
CA LEU A 55 3.33 6.31 -7.13
C LEU A 55 2.81 5.01 -6.49
N TRP A 56 3.68 4.20 -5.86
CA TRP A 56 3.30 2.94 -5.25
C TRP A 56 2.22 3.09 -4.15
N GLN A 57 2.18 4.24 -3.44
CA GLN A 57 1.13 4.56 -2.49
C GLN A 57 -0.26 4.58 -3.15
N ARG A 58 -0.34 4.93 -4.43
CA ARG A 58 -1.57 4.85 -5.22
C ARG A 58 -2.11 3.43 -5.25
N GLY A 59 -1.25 2.44 -5.50
CA GLY A 59 -1.63 1.03 -5.51
C GLY A 59 -2.18 0.58 -4.16
N ILE A 60 -1.54 0.98 -3.06
CA ILE A 60 -2.01 0.68 -1.70
C ILE A 60 -3.37 1.34 -1.43
N ALA A 61 -3.54 2.62 -1.76
CA ALA A 61 -4.82 3.31 -1.61
C ALA A 61 -5.93 2.63 -2.43
N GLN A 62 -5.64 2.23 -3.67
CA GLN A 62 -6.56 1.48 -4.53
C GLN A 62 -6.94 0.12 -3.94
N PHE A 63 -6.00 -0.59 -3.30
CA PHE A 63 -6.28 -1.84 -2.59
C PHE A 63 -7.33 -1.63 -1.50
N TYR A 64 -7.13 -0.66 -0.62
CA TYR A 64 -8.06 -0.38 0.48
C TYR A 64 -9.38 0.22 0.01
N ALA A 65 -9.41 0.89 -1.13
CA ALA A 65 -10.63 1.36 -1.80
C ALA A 65 -11.36 0.25 -2.58
N GLY A 66 -10.92 -1.02 -2.50
CA GLY A 66 -11.55 -2.15 -3.19
C GLY A 66 -11.28 -2.21 -4.70
N ARG A 67 -10.40 -1.36 -5.23
CA ARG A 67 -10.05 -1.25 -6.65
C ARG A 67 -8.91 -2.20 -7.00
N PHE A 68 -9.14 -3.49 -6.83
CA PHE A 68 -8.06 -4.51 -6.85
C PHE A 68 -7.40 -4.66 -8.23
N ARG A 69 -8.11 -4.47 -9.34
CA ARG A 69 -7.53 -4.52 -10.69
C ARG A 69 -6.60 -3.33 -10.93
N ASP A 70 -7.01 -2.13 -10.56
CA ASP A 70 -6.19 -0.92 -10.68
C ASP A 70 -4.93 -1.05 -9.80
N CYS A 71 -5.10 -1.59 -8.60
CA CYS A 71 -4.01 -1.92 -7.69
C CYS A 71 -2.98 -2.86 -8.33
N ARG A 72 -3.43 -3.98 -8.92
CA ARG A 72 -2.57 -4.92 -9.65
C ARG A 72 -1.79 -4.21 -10.74
N ASP A 73 -2.47 -3.44 -11.58
CA ASP A 73 -1.86 -2.76 -12.73
C ASP A 73 -0.85 -1.69 -12.27
N MET A 74 -1.11 -1.04 -11.13
CA MET A 74 -0.16 -0.10 -10.52
C MET A 74 1.15 -0.80 -10.13
N PHE A 75 1.11 -1.98 -9.48
CA PHE A 75 2.32 -2.69 -9.08
C PHE A 75 3.06 -3.34 -10.25
N ILE A 76 2.36 -3.73 -11.33
CA ILE A 76 3.00 -4.10 -12.60
C ILE A 76 3.79 -2.91 -13.17
N SER A 77 3.19 -1.72 -13.17
CA SER A 77 3.83 -0.48 -13.64
C SER A 77 5.01 -0.09 -12.74
N HIS A 78 4.82 -0.11 -11.40
CA HIS A 78 5.88 0.25 -10.45
C HIS A 78 7.13 -0.62 -10.58
N ARG A 79 6.98 -1.91 -10.90
CA ARG A 79 8.10 -2.81 -11.13
C ARG A 79 9.06 -2.32 -12.23
N THR A 80 8.59 -1.52 -13.18
CA THR A 80 9.46 -0.99 -14.24
C THR A 80 10.49 0.03 -13.73
N VAL A 81 10.22 0.67 -12.59
CA VAL A 81 11.09 1.67 -11.95
C VAL A 81 11.70 1.16 -10.66
N ASN A 82 11.16 0.10 -10.06
CA ASN A 82 11.66 -0.50 -8.80
C ASN A 82 11.60 -2.04 -8.86
N PRO A 83 12.48 -2.70 -9.66
CA PRO A 83 12.41 -4.14 -9.93
C PRO A 83 12.89 -5.03 -8.77
N ASP A 84 13.62 -4.47 -7.80
CA ASP A 84 14.29 -5.22 -6.74
C ASP A 84 13.49 -5.26 -5.42
N ASP A 85 12.32 -4.64 -5.40
CA ASP A 85 11.50 -4.49 -4.19
C ASP A 85 10.48 -5.62 -4.02
N VAL A 86 10.67 -6.42 -2.96
CA VAL A 86 9.75 -7.50 -2.58
C VAL A 86 8.36 -6.98 -2.23
N GLU A 87 8.24 -5.77 -1.66
CA GLU A 87 6.94 -5.18 -1.33
C GLU A 87 6.06 -5.01 -2.57
N ASN A 88 6.69 -4.71 -3.72
CA ASN A 88 6.01 -4.62 -5.00
C ASN A 88 5.32 -5.95 -5.38
N ALA A 89 6.04 -7.07 -5.29
CA ALA A 89 5.50 -8.39 -5.59
C ALA A 89 4.44 -8.82 -4.56
N ALA A 90 4.64 -8.48 -3.28
CA ALA A 90 3.68 -8.78 -2.21
C ALA A 90 2.36 -8.03 -2.42
N TRP A 91 2.40 -6.73 -2.68
CA TRP A 91 1.19 -5.96 -2.96
C TRP A 91 0.50 -6.39 -4.26
N HIS A 92 1.26 -6.69 -5.31
CA HIS A 92 0.68 -7.29 -6.52
C HIS A 92 -0.08 -8.58 -6.19
N PHE A 93 0.53 -9.49 -5.42
CA PHE A 93 -0.12 -10.72 -4.97
C PHE A 93 -1.43 -10.41 -4.23
N LEU A 94 -1.40 -9.48 -3.26
CA LEU A 94 -2.59 -9.11 -2.48
C LEU A 94 -3.72 -8.59 -3.37
N CYS A 95 -3.40 -7.76 -4.37
CA CYS A 95 -4.38 -7.24 -5.34
C CYS A 95 -5.00 -8.36 -6.16
N VAL A 96 -4.19 -9.28 -6.70
CA VAL A 96 -4.68 -10.43 -7.49
C VAL A 96 -5.47 -11.40 -6.61
N ALA A 97 -5.01 -11.68 -5.39
CA ALA A 97 -5.72 -12.56 -4.45
C ALA A 97 -7.13 -12.06 -4.14
N ARG A 98 -7.30 -10.73 -4.02
CA ARG A 98 -8.61 -10.11 -3.77
C ARG A 98 -9.45 -9.98 -5.04
N ALA A 99 -8.84 -9.81 -6.21
CA ALA A 99 -9.55 -9.71 -7.50
C ALA A 99 -10.00 -11.08 -8.02
N GLU A 100 -9.22 -12.13 -7.76
CA GLU A 100 -9.38 -13.46 -8.35
C GLU A 100 -9.32 -14.56 -7.27
N SER A 101 -8.12 -14.95 -6.87
CA SER A 101 -7.89 -15.94 -5.79
C SER A 101 -6.43 -15.96 -5.34
N PRO A 102 -6.11 -16.49 -4.15
CA PRO A 102 -4.74 -16.72 -3.72
C PRO A 102 -3.94 -17.66 -4.63
N ALA A 103 -4.62 -18.64 -5.25
CA ALA A 103 -3.99 -19.55 -6.20
C ALA A 103 -3.57 -18.82 -7.48
N ALA A 104 -4.45 -17.99 -8.05
CA ALA A 104 -4.14 -17.15 -9.21
C ALA A 104 -3.02 -16.15 -8.89
N ALA A 105 -3.05 -15.53 -7.70
CA ALA A 105 -2.01 -14.61 -7.25
C ALA A 105 -0.62 -15.27 -7.19
N ARG A 106 -0.56 -16.52 -6.73
CA ARG A 106 0.69 -17.27 -6.66
C ARG A 106 1.25 -17.60 -8.04
N GLN A 107 0.39 -17.89 -9.01
CA GLN A 107 0.79 -18.15 -10.40
C GLN A 107 1.27 -16.88 -11.12
N GLN A 108 0.74 -15.72 -10.74
CA GLN A 108 1.01 -14.41 -11.34
C GLN A 108 2.01 -13.56 -10.56
N ILE A 109 2.66 -14.11 -9.51
CA ILE A 109 3.56 -13.32 -8.66
C ILE A 109 4.66 -12.65 -9.50
N LEU A 110 4.87 -11.35 -9.27
CA LEU A 110 5.89 -10.60 -10.00
C LEU A 110 7.29 -11.11 -9.66
N PRO A 111 8.19 -11.27 -10.65
CA PRO A 111 9.58 -11.55 -10.38
C PRO A 111 10.24 -10.34 -9.71
N VAL A 112 11.10 -10.61 -8.73
CA VAL A 112 11.87 -9.62 -7.97
C VAL A 112 13.36 -9.91 -8.14
N GLY A 113 14.17 -8.85 -8.27
CA GLY A 113 15.62 -8.94 -8.24
C GLY A 113 16.15 -9.12 -6.80
N ARG A 114 17.23 -8.44 -6.46
CA ARG A 114 17.89 -8.61 -5.15
C ARG A 114 17.42 -7.56 -4.15
N ASP A 115 16.46 -7.89 -3.30
CA ASP A 115 16.14 -7.11 -2.10
C ASP A 115 17.04 -7.58 -0.94
N ALA A 116 17.90 -6.68 -0.45
CA ALA A 116 18.85 -6.98 0.62
C ALA A 116 18.27 -6.78 2.03
N ARG A 117 17.05 -6.25 2.16
CA ARG A 117 16.40 -6.02 3.45
C ARG A 117 15.97 -7.33 4.10
N VAL A 118 16.23 -7.48 5.40
CA VAL A 118 15.72 -8.61 6.19
C VAL A 118 14.32 -8.23 6.70
N PRO A 119 13.31 -9.14 6.62
CA PRO A 119 13.31 -10.53 6.14
C PRO A 119 12.72 -10.68 4.72
N MET A 120 12.95 -9.72 3.83
CA MET A 120 12.21 -9.61 2.56
C MET A 120 12.38 -10.82 1.64
N ARG A 121 13.53 -11.50 1.69
CA ARG A 121 13.72 -12.77 0.96
C ARG A 121 12.72 -13.84 1.42
N GLU A 122 12.57 -14.03 2.72
CA GLU A 122 11.65 -15.00 3.31
C GLU A 122 10.18 -14.59 3.08
N VAL A 123 9.89 -13.30 3.13
CA VAL A 123 8.57 -12.74 2.74
C VAL A 123 8.26 -13.14 1.29
N TYR A 124 9.17 -12.89 0.35
CA TYR A 124 8.94 -13.26 -1.05
C TYR A 124 8.71 -14.76 -1.24
N GLN A 125 9.52 -15.58 -0.57
CA GLN A 125 9.35 -17.05 -0.61
C GLN A 125 8.00 -17.49 -0.01
N MET A 126 7.53 -16.84 1.04
CA MET A 126 6.21 -17.11 1.63
C MET A 126 5.08 -16.80 0.65
N PHE A 127 5.11 -15.67 -0.02
CA PHE A 127 4.12 -15.32 -1.05
C PHE A 127 4.15 -16.28 -2.25
N GLN A 128 5.31 -16.88 -2.55
CA GLN A 128 5.45 -17.96 -3.53
C GLN A 128 4.99 -19.34 -3.02
N GLY A 129 4.67 -19.48 -1.73
CA GLY A 129 4.33 -20.76 -1.10
C GLY A 129 5.54 -21.66 -0.81
N ARG A 130 6.75 -21.09 -0.73
CA ARG A 130 8.02 -21.80 -0.51
C ARG A 130 8.62 -21.57 0.88
N ALA A 131 8.04 -20.70 1.69
CA ALA A 131 8.38 -20.50 3.09
C ALA A 131 7.12 -20.37 3.93
N THR A 132 7.25 -20.60 5.23
CA THR A 132 6.16 -20.47 6.21
C THR A 132 6.22 -19.12 6.92
N PRO A 133 5.11 -18.66 7.54
CA PRO A 133 5.10 -17.48 8.41
C PRO A 133 6.18 -17.53 9.51
N GLU A 134 6.40 -18.69 10.13
CA GLU A 134 7.38 -18.88 11.21
C GLU A 134 8.82 -18.66 10.69
N GLN A 135 9.12 -19.07 9.46
CA GLN A 135 10.43 -18.84 8.84
C GLN A 135 10.67 -17.34 8.59
N VAL A 136 9.65 -16.57 8.17
CA VAL A 136 9.73 -15.11 8.03
C VAL A 136 10.02 -14.46 9.38
N LEU A 137 9.28 -14.85 10.42
CA LEU A 137 9.42 -14.29 11.77
C LEU A 137 10.78 -14.65 12.40
N ALA A 138 11.26 -15.88 12.17
CA ALA A 138 12.58 -16.32 12.63
C ALA A 138 13.71 -15.53 11.94
N ALA A 139 13.59 -15.29 10.63
CA ALA A 139 14.56 -14.49 9.88
C ALA A 139 14.61 -13.03 10.34
N ALA A 140 13.49 -12.46 10.79
CA ALA A 140 13.44 -11.08 11.31
C ALA A 140 14.30 -10.89 12.57
N GLY A 141 14.52 -11.92 13.38
CA GLY A 141 15.39 -11.88 14.56
C GLY A 141 15.02 -10.78 15.54
N ALA A 142 16.03 -10.08 16.06
CA ALA A 142 15.87 -9.00 17.05
C ALA A 142 15.78 -7.60 16.44
N ASP A 143 16.04 -7.43 15.14
CA ASP A 143 15.99 -6.13 14.49
C ASP A 143 14.54 -5.60 14.43
N LEU A 144 14.35 -4.36 14.88
CA LEU A 144 13.01 -3.79 15.03
C LEU A 144 12.32 -3.55 13.68
N SER A 145 13.08 -3.13 12.67
CA SER A 145 12.54 -2.92 11.32
C SER A 145 12.16 -4.25 10.67
N ALA A 146 13.03 -5.26 10.76
CA ALA A 146 12.74 -6.59 10.25
C ALA A 146 11.53 -7.23 10.95
N GLN A 147 11.38 -7.03 12.27
CA GLN A 147 10.20 -7.46 13.02
C GLN A 147 8.91 -6.79 12.57
N PHE A 148 8.97 -5.51 12.25
CA PHE A 148 7.84 -4.76 11.71
C PHE A 148 7.40 -5.34 10.36
N PHE A 149 8.31 -5.37 9.39
CA PHE A 149 8.01 -5.85 8.04
C PHE A 149 7.60 -7.32 8.03
N GLY A 150 8.29 -8.17 8.80
CA GLY A 150 7.92 -9.57 8.94
C GLY A 150 6.49 -9.75 9.43
N ARG A 151 6.08 -9.07 10.50
CA ARG A 151 4.71 -9.16 11.03
C ARG A 151 3.67 -8.60 10.07
N LEU A 152 3.94 -7.44 9.46
CA LEU A 152 3.00 -6.84 8.52
C LEU A 152 2.73 -7.78 7.35
N TYR A 153 3.78 -8.31 6.70
CA TYR A 153 3.61 -9.16 5.53
C TYR A 153 3.10 -10.56 5.85
N VAL A 154 3.46 -11.13 7.01
CA VAL A 154 2.83 -12.36 7.52
C VAL A 154 1.34 -12.15 7.73
N GLY A 155 0.96 -11.06 8.38
CA GLY A 155 -0.44 -10.76 8.62
C GLY A 155 -1.26 -10.60 7.33
N LEU A 156 -0.77 -9.76 6.40
CA LEU A 156 -1.41 -9.55 5.10
C LEU A 156 -1.52 -10.85 4.28
N TYR A 157 -0.48 -11.70 4.30
CA TYR A 157 -0.48 -12.99 3.62
C TYR A 157 -1.52 -13.95 4.20
N LEU A 158 -1.57 -14.09 5.52
CA LEU A 158 -2.52 -14.96 6.22
C LEU A 158 -3.96 -14.54 5.93
N GLU A 159 -4.27 -13.25 6.03
CA GLU A 159 -5.60 -12.76 5.66
C GLU A 159 -5.96 -13.05 4.21
N ALA A 160 -5.03 -12.82 3.29
CA ALA A 160 -5.25 -13.07 1.87
C ALA A 160 -5.44 -14.55 1.55
N THR A 161 -4.86 -15.46 2.35
CA THR A 161 -4.93 -16.91 2.16
C THR A 161 -5.99 -17.61 3.00
N GLY A 162 -6.76 -16.87 3.82
CA GLY A 162 -7.95 -17.37 4.51
C GLY A 162 -7.88 -17.39 6.02
N ASP A 163 -6.69 -17.29 6.65
CA ASP A 163 -6.55 -17.16 8.10
C ASP A 163 -6.62 -15.68 8.54
N ARG A 164 -7.83 -15.15 8.49
CA ARG A 164 -8.08 -13.73 8.81
C ARG A 164 -7.85 -13.40 10.28
N VAL A 165 -8.10 -14.32 11.18
CA VAL A 165 -7.97 -14.07 12.62
C VAL A 165 -6.50 -13.89 12.99
N THR A 166 -5.69 -14.88 12.69
CA THR A 166 -4.24 -14.82 12.95
C THR A 166 -3.56 -13.68 12.16
N GLY A 167 -3.96 -13.49 10.90
CA GLY A 167 -3.43 -12.40 10.08
C GLY A 167 -3.67 -11.03 10.71
N ARG A 168 -4.89 -10.79 11.20
CA ARG A 168 -5.25 -9.52 11.86
C ARG A 168 -4.45 -9.30 13.16
N GLU A 169 -4.18 -10.35 13.94
CA GLU A 169 -3.35 -10.24 15.15
C GLU A 169 -1.92 -9.78 14.81
N PHE A 170 -1.30 -10.32 13.77
CA PHE A 170 0.02 -9.88 13.32
C PHE A 170 0.02 -8.43 12.86
N ILE A 171 -0.99 -8.00 12.11
CA ILE A 171 -1.11 -6.60 11.65
C ILE A 171 -1.35 -5.67 12.85
N ALA A 172 -2.16 -6.07 13.83
CA ALA A 172 -2.38 -5.30 15.05
C ALA A 172 -1.08 -5.09 15.84
N ILE A 173 -0.20 -6.09 15.89
CA ILE A 173 1.13 -5.95 16.49
C ILE A 173 1.98 -4.97 15.66
N ALA A 174 1.99 -5.07 14.33
CA ALA A 174 2.72 -4.16 13.45
C ALA A 174 2.22 -2.70 13.56
N ALA A 175 0.95 -2.49 13.87
CA ALA A 175 0.35 -1.16 14.06
C ALA A 175 0.72 -0.46 15.38
N GLN A 176 1.45 -1.13 16.30
CA GLN A 176 1.86 -0.56 17.58
C GLN A 176 2.85 0.59 17.41
N ASP A 177 2.75 1.61 18.26
CA ASP A 177 3.56 2.83 18.18
C ASP A 177 5.07 2.59 18.25
N ARG A 178 5.52 1.49 18.87
CA ARG A 178 6.95 1.12 18.91
C ARG A 178 7.57 0.94 17.53
N PHE A 179 6.77 0.70 16.50
CA PHE A 179 7.22 0.53 15.14
C PHE A 179 7.12 1.80 14.27
N ALA A 180 6.59 2.91 14.81
CA ALA A 180 6.34 4.13 14.04
C ALA A 180 7.60 4.68 13.35
N ASN A 181 8.74 4.66 14.05
CA ASN A 181 9.99 5.21 13.54
C ASN A 181 10.69 4.30 12.49
N VAL A 182 10.37 3.01 12.45
CA VAL A 182 11.01 2.04 11.53
C VAL A 182 10.10 1.64 10.38
N GLY A 183 8.78 1.75 10.55
CA GLY A 183 7.79 1.36 9.54
C GLY A 183 7.45 2.46 8.52
N GLY A 184 7.72 3.72 8.83
CA GLY A 184 7.43 4.84 7.92
C GLY A 184 5.98 4.85 7.40
N TYR A 185 5.81 4.95 6.08
CA TYR A 185 4.49 4.89 5.47
C TYR A 185 3.79 3.55 5.69
N MET A 186 4.54 2.44 5.71
CA MET A 186 3.98 1.11 5.93
C MET A 186 3.44 0.92 7.36
N HIS A 187 3.94 1.67 8.35
CA HIS A 187 3.31 1.73 9.67
C HIS A 187 1.92 2.39 9.60
N ALA A 188 1.77 3.46 8.81
CA ALA A 188 0.44 4.03 8.55
C ALA A 188 -0.47 3.01 7.84
N VAL A 189 0.07 2.21 6.92
CA VAL A 189 -0.68 1.11 6.27
C VAL A 189 -1.22 0.12 7.30
N ALA A 190 -0.38 -0.34 8.24
CA ALA A 190 -0.83 -1.25 9.31
C ALA A 190 -1.97 -0.63 10.15
N ARG A 191 -1.86 0.63 10.51
CA ARG A 191 -2.89 1.35 11.29
C ARG A 191 -4.18 1.52 10.50
N VAL A 192 -4.09 1.94 9.24
CA VAL A 192 -5.27 2.10 8.36
C VAL A 192 -5.96 0.75 8.14
N HIS A 193 -5.19 -0.32 7.96
CA HIS A 193 -5.74 -1.67 7.87
C HIS A 193 -6.65 -1.99 9.05
N MET A 194 -6.18 -1.72 10.28
CA MET A 194 -6.96 -1.96 11.50
C MET A 194 -8.20 -1.07 11.61
N MET A 195 -8.21 0.11 10.99
CA MET A 195 -9.35 1.03 10.99
C MET A 195 -10.44 0.62 10.00
N VAL A 196 -10.06 0.20 8.79
CA VAL A 196 -11.01 0.08 7.66
C VAL A 196 -11.40 -1.36 7.32
N THR A 197 -10.66 -2.37 7.82
CA THR A 197 -11.01 -3.80 7.67
C THR A 197 -11.71 -4.32 8.93
N LYS A 198 -12.72 -5.20 8.74
CA LYS A 198 -13.47 -5.84 9.84
C LYS A 198 -13.14 -7.32 9.93
#